data_d58b888b212cedecc75a3e100fc00f5d
#
_entry.id   d58b888b212cedecc75a3e100fc00f5d
#
_cell.length_a   1.000
_cell.length_b   1.000
_cell.length_c   1.000
_cell.angle_alpha   90.00
_cell.angle_beta   90.00
_cell.angle_gamma   90.00
#
_symmetry.space_group_name_H-M   'P 1'
#
loop_
_entity.id
_entity.type
_entity.pdbx_description
1 polymer ?
#
loop_
_entity_poly.entity_id
_entity_poly.type
_entity_poly.pdbx_seq_one_letter_code
_entity_poly.pdbx_strand_id
1 'polypeptide(L)'
;MTTSVIEVRSMRWWDIDVVDSLEQALFPQDPWSIDQWWRELAQLHNHYFVVESAGELCGYAGLSISGGDADIQTIGISDSFQRKGIGRKLLDQLVDLSRDLGVTYIFLEVRSDNTSALSMYSSFGFVEISKRAKYYPDGTDAVILRRDDRESSP
;
A
#
# COMPACT_ATOMS: atom_id res chain seq x y z
N MET A 1 -26.44 -17.31 -3.80
CA MET A 1 -25.61 -16.11 -3.89
C MET A 1 -24.17 -16.46 -3.61
N THR A 2 -23.32 -16.29 -4.60
CA THR A 2 -21.92 -16.62 -4.46
C THR A 2 -21.17 -15.43 -3.90
N THR A 3 -20.46 -15.68 -2.78
CA THR A 3 -19.53 -14.70 -2.24
C THR A 3 -18.29 -14.71 -3.11
N SER A 4 -17.87 -13.53 -3.60
CA SER A 4 -16.64 -13.44 -4.38
C SER A 4 -15.45 -13.79 -3.50
N VAL A 5 -14.59 -14.69 -3.97
CA VAL A 5 -13.35 -15.03 -3.28
C VAL A 5 -12.34 -13.93 -3.56
N ILE A 6 -11.81 -13.35 -2.50
CA ILE A 6 -10.75 -12.34 -2.57
C ILE A 6 -9.41 -13.06 -2.41
N GLU A 7 -8.57 -12.93 -3.41
CA GLU A 7 -7.23 -13.53 -3.40
C GLU A 7 -6.16 -12.46 -3.49
N VAL A 8 -5.18 -12.52 -2.58
CA VAL A 8 -3.97 -11.71 -2.63
C VAL A 8 -2.85 -12.56 -3.20
N ARG A 9 -2.17 -12.06 -4.21
CA ARG A 9 -1.03 -12.74 -4.82
C ARG A 9 0.06 -11.75 -5.19
N SER A 10 1.25 -12.27 -5.47
CA SER A 10 2.36 -11.43 -5.95
C SER A 10 2.00 -10.79 -7.28
N MET A 11 2.37 -9.52 -7.45
CA MET A 11 2.21 -8.81 -8.71
C MET A 11 3.22 -9.37 -9.72
N ARG A 12 2.76 -9.55 -10.96
CA ARG A 12 3.59 -9.97 -12.08
C ARG A 12 3.69 -8.81 -13.09
N TRP A 13 4.69 -8.87 -13.98
CA TRP A 13 4.88 -7.80 -14.97
C TRP A 13 3.64 -7.61 -15.86
N TRP A 14 2.88 -8.68 -16.13
CA TRP A 14 1.67 -8.60 -16.95
C TRP A 14 0.48 -7.95 -16.23
N ASP A 15 0.59 -7.69 -14.93
CA ASP A 15 -0.42 -6.94 -14.19
C ASP A 15 -0.24 -5.43 -14.32
N ILE A 16 0.92 -4.97 -14.77
CA ILE A 16 1.29 -3.55 -14.74
C ILE A 16 0.30 -2.67 -15.48
N ASP A 17 -0.17 -3.09 -16.66
CA ASP A 17 -1.11 -2.27 -17.42
C ASP A 17 -2.41 -2.03 -16.67
N VAL A 18 -2.95 -3.05 -16.02
CA VAL A 18 -4.19 -2.93 -15.24
C VAL A 18 -3.94 -2.10 -13.97
N VAL A 19 -2.83 -2.35 -13.27
CA VAL A 19 -2.45 -1.59 -12.09
C VAL A 19 -2.25 -0.11 -12.43
N ASP A 20 -1.58 0.18 -13.55
CA ASP A 20 -1.40 1.56 -14.02
C ASP A 20 -2.74 2.25 -14.26
N SER A 21 -3.70 1.56 -14.88
CA SER A 21 -5.04 2.11 -15.11
C SER A 21 -5.75 2.41 -13.80
N LEU A 22 -5.63 1.55 -12.79
CA LEU A 22 -6.19 1.78 -11.48
C LEU A 22 -5.52 2.98 -10.79
N GLU A 23 -4.20 3.07 -10.89
CA GLU A 23 -3.43 4.18 -10.31
C GLU A 23 -3.86 5.52 -10.89
N GLN A 24 -3.98 5.60 -12.22
CA GLN A 24 -4.43 6.80 -12.91
C GLN A 24 -5.82 7.23 -12.46
N ALA A 25 -6.72 6.30 -12.24
CA ALA A 25 -8.08 6.57 -11.79
C ALA A 25 -8.14 6.99 -10.32
N LEU A 26 -7.33 6.36 -9.46
CA LEU A 26 -7.34 6.61 -8.02
C LEU A 26 -6.56 7.86 -7.62
N PHE A 27 -5.46 8.15 -8.30
CA PHE A 27 -4.56 9.25 -7.97
C PHE A 27 -4.30 10.13 -9.18
N PRO A 28 -5.33 10.80 -9.72
CA PRO A 28 -5.21 11.53 -10.99
C PRO A 28 -4.25 12.73 -10.93
N GLN A 29 -3.93 13.23 -9.73
CA GLN A 29 -3.08 14.41 -9.59
C GLN A 29 -1.59 14.07 -9.58
N ASP A 30 -1.23 12.91 -9.04
CA ASP A 30 0.17 12.49 -8.90
C ASP A 30 0.35 10.98 -9.02
N PRO A 31 -0.16 10.37 -10.11
CA PRO A 31 -0.03 8.91 -10.26
C PRO A 31 1.41 8.52 -10.56
N TRP A 32 1.76 7.27 -10.21
CA TRP A 32 3.00 6.70 -10.70
C TRP A 32 2.93 6.56 -12.23
N SER A 33 4.05 6.80 -12.90
CA SER A 33 4.15 6.52 -14.33
C SER A 33 4.30 5.01 -14.58
N ILE A 34 3.97 4.59 -15.80
CA ILE A 34 4.15 3.18 -16.17
C ILE A 34 5.63 2.77 -16.07
N ASP A 35 6.55 3.66 -16.40
CA ASP A 35 7.99 3.41 -16.26
C ASP A 35 8.39 3.21 -14.81
N GLN A 36 7.77 3.93 -13.89
CA GLN A 36 8.02 3.76 -12.46
C GLN A 36 7.56 2.38 -11.99
N TRP A 37 6.39 1.91 -12.44
CA TRP A 37 5.90 0.56 -12.11
C TRP A 37 6.89 -0.52 -12.55
N TRP A 38 7.40 -0.42 -13.79
CA TRP A 38 8.38 -1.37 -14.29
C TRP A 38 9.66 -1.35 -13.47
N ARG A 39 10.16 -0.16 -13.17
CA ARG A 39 11.41 0.04 -12.42
C ARG A 39 11.29 -0.51 -11.01
N GLU A 40 10.19 -0.20 -10.32
CA GLU A 40 10.00 -0.62 -8.93
C GLU A 40 9.75 -2.12 -8.82
N LEU A 41 8.99 -2.69 -9.73
CA LEU A 41 8.72 -4.13 -9.73
C LEU A 41 10.00 -4.95 -9.96
N ALA A 42 10.97 -4.40 -10.68
CA ALA A 42 12.24 -5.06 -10.97
C ALA A 42 13.21 -5.10 -9.78
N GLN A 43 12.96 -4.31 -8.73
CA GLN A 43 13.87 -4.25 -7.58
C GLN A 43 13.69 -5.48 -6.69
N LEU A 44 14.81 -6.14 -6.36
CA LEU A 44 14.79 -7.38 -5.57
C LEU A 44 14.30 -7.18 -4.13
N HIS A 45 14.48 -5.99 -3.58
CA HIS A 45 14.07 -5.66 -2.21
C HIS A 45 12.64 -5.16 -2.12
N ASN A 46 11.93 -5.08 -3.24
CA ASN A 46 10.53 -4.66 -3.29
C ASN A 46 9.62 -5.87 -3.40
N HIS A 47 8.46 -5.76 -2.75
CA HIS A 47 7.43 -6.80 -2.75
C HIS A 47 6.10 -6.16 -3.10
N TYR A 48 5.55 -6.53 -4.25
CA TYR A 48 4.29 -5.99 -4.74
C TYR A 48 3.24 -7.07 -4.80
N PHE A 49 2.02 -6.71 -4.42
CA PHE A 49 0.88 -7.61 -4.38
C PHE A 49 -0.29 -7.00 -5.14
N VAL A 50 -1.11 -7.87 -5.69
CA VAL A 50 -2.40 -7.50 -6.28
C VAL A 50 -3.49 -8.31 -5.62
N VAL A 51 -4.70 -7.78 -5.65
CA VAL A 51 -5.90 -8.46 -5.16
C VAL A 51 -6.82 -8.72 -6.32
N GLU A 52 -7.28 -9.95 -6.43
CA GLU A 52 -8.28 -10.34 -7.41
C GLU A 52 -9.59 -10.71 -6.71
N SER A 53 -10.69 -10.34 -7.32
CA SER A 53 -12.03 -10.78 -6.95
C SER A 53 -12.70 -11.34 -8.20
N ALA A 54 -13.01 -12.63 -8.20
CA ALA A 54 -13.62 -13.32 -9.35
C ALA A 54 -12.83 -13.09 -10.66
N GLY A 55 -11.49 -13.12 -10.57
CA GLY A 55 -10.61 -12.91 -11.72
C GLY A 55 -10.38 -11.46 -12.10
N GLU A 56 -11.04 -10.51 -11.45
CA GLU A 56 -10.86 -9.08 -11.69
C GLU A 56 -9.88 -8.51 -10.69
N LEU A 57 -8.88 -7.78 -11.19
CA LEU A 57 -7.89 -7.12 -10.35
C LEU A 57 -8.52 -5.86 -9.75
N CYS A 58 -8.61 -5.81 -8.42
CA CYS A 58 -9.32 -4.74 -7.73
C CYS A 58 -8.48 -3.96 -6.72
N GLY A 59 -7.22 -4.32 -6.55
CA GLY A 59 -6.34 -3.60 -5.64
C GLY A 59 -4.89 -4.00 -5.80
N TYR A 60 -4.01 -3.20 -5.22
CA TYR A 60 -2.57 -3.42 -5.26
C TYR A 60 -1.90 -2.78 -4.07
N ALA A 61 -0.72 -3.26 -3.72
CA ALA A 61 0.11 -2.67 -2.68
C ALA A 61 1.58 -2.99 -2.92
N GLY A 62 2.46 -2.14 -2.44
CA GLY A 62 3.90 -2.32 -2.58
C GLY A 62 4.66 -2.01 -1.31
N LEU A 63 5.62 -2.87 -0.99
CA LEU A 63 6.49 -2.76 0.17
C LEU A 63 7.94 -2.80 -0.29
N SER A 64 8.76 -1.87 0.19
CA SER A 64 10.21 -1.87 -0.03
C SER A 64 10.90 -2.12 1.30
N ILE A 65 11.91 -3.00 1.30
CA ILE A 65 12.66 -3.34 2.51
C ILE A 65 14.11 -2.93 2.32
N SER A 66 14.63 -2.14 3.27
CA SER A 66 15.99 -1.64 3.22
C SER A 66 16.52 -1.40 4.62
N GLY A 67 17.70 -1.95 4.93
CA GLY A 67 18.38 -1.70 6.21
C GLY A 67 17.61 -2.15 7.44
N GLY A 68 16.76 -3.16 7.34
CA GLY A 68 15.97 -3.65 8.46
C GLY A 68 14.65 -2.92 8.68
N ASP A 69 14.34 -1.93 7.85
CA ASP A 69 13.07 -1.21 7.88
C ASP A 69 12.30 -1.45 6.58
N ALA A 70 11.02 -1.20 6.61
CA ALA A 70 10.15 -1.31 5.46
C ALA A 70 9.41 0.00 5.19
N ASP A 71 9.15 0.27 3.92
CA ASP A 71 8.30 1.38 3.48
C ASP A 71 7.14 0.83 2.68
N ILE A 72 5.93 1.20 3.05
CA ILE A 72 4.76 0.98 2.19
C ILE A 72 4.78 2.09 1.16
N GLN A 73 5.10 1.73 -0.09
CA GLN A 73 5.28 2.70 -1.17
C GLN A 73 3.96 3.11 -1.80
N THR A 74 3.00 2.19 -1.84
CA THR A 74 1.71 2.44 -2.45
C THR A 74 0.69 1.43 -1.95
N ILE A 75 -0.57 1.84 -1.92
CA ILE A 75 -1.71 0.97 -1.68
C ILE A 75 -2.93 1.62 -2.34
N GLY A 76 -3.64 0.87 -3.15
CA GLY A 76 -4.80 1.37 -3.85
C GLY A 76 -5.87 0.31 -4.01
N ILE A 77 -7.13 0.71 -3.84
CA ILE A 77 -8.28 -0.15 -4.01
C ILE A 77 -9.22 0.52 -5.00
N SER A 78 -9.62 -0.22 -6.04
CA SER A 78 -10.59 0.26 -7.03
C SER A 78 -11.85 0.79 -6.33
N ASP A 79 -12.41 1.89 -6.82
CA ASP A 79 -13.56 2.57 -6.19
C ASP A 79 -14.72 1.62 -5.90
N SER A 80 -15.04 0.73 -6.85
CA SER A 80 -16.16 -0.21 -6.69
C SER A 80 -15.91 -1.29 -5.65
N PHE A 81 -14.65 -1.43 -5.21
CA PHE A 81 -14.25 -2.44 -4.22
C PHE A 81 -13.85 -1.84 -2.87
N GLN A 82 -13.96 -0.53 -2.71
CA GLN A 82 -13.66 0.12 -1.44
C GLN A 82 -14.70 -0.21 -0.36
N ARG A 83 -14.31 -0.08 0.89
CA ARG A 83 -15.16 -0.33 2.07
C ARG A 83 -15.63 -1.79 2.20
N LYS A 84 -14.86 -2.73 1.65
CA LYS A 84 -15.14 -4.17 1.71
C LYS A 84 -14.06 -4.95 2.46
N GLY A 85 -13.17 -4.24 3.14
CA GLY A 85 -12.09 -4.87 3.90
C GLY A 85 -10.89 -5.30 3.08
N ILE A 86 -10.82 -4.96 1.80
CA ILE A 86 -9.70 -5.35 0.92
C ILE A 86 -8.42 -4.62 1.30
N GLY A 87 -8.50 -3.33 1.61
CA GLY A 87 -7.35 -2.56 2.07
C GLY A 87 -6.73 -3.14 3.33
N ARG A 88 -7.57 -3.57 4.28
CA ARG A 88 -7.13 -4.24 5.50
C ARG A 88 -6.44 -5.57 5.19
N LYS A 89 -6.97 -6.33 4.25
CA LYS A 89 -6.38 -7.60 3.84
C LYS A 89 -5.00 -7.41 3.21
N LEU A 90 -4.84 -6.39 2.36
CA LEU A 90 -3.55 -6.03 1.80
C LEU A 90 -2.57 -5.58 2.88
N LEU A 91 -3.02 -4.72 3.78
CA LEU A 91 -2.16 -4.22 4.85
C LEU A 91 -1.72 -5.35 5.79
N ASP A 92 -2.61 -6.29 6.12
CA ASP A 92 -2.25 -7.50 6.86
C ASP A 92 -1.13 -8.26 6.16
N GLN A 93 -1.23 -8.43 4.84
CA GLN A 93 -0.23 -9.13 4.05
C GLN A 93 1.13 -8.44 4.15
N LEU A 94 1.16 -7.10 4.04
CA LEU A 94 2.39 -6.34 4.13
C LEU A 94 3.00 -6.39 5.52
N VAL A 95 2.18 -6.29 6.56
CA VAL A 95 2.65 -6.37 7.95
C VAL A 95 3.18 -7.76 8.27
N ASP A 96 2.48 -8.81 7.83
CA ASP A 96 2.91 -10.19 8.05
C ASP A 96 4.23 -10.47 7.35
N LEU A 97 4.39 -10.02 6.10
CA LEU A 97 5.64 -10.17 5.37
C LEU A 97 6.79 -9.43 6.07
N SER A 98 6.54 -8.22 6.52
CA SER A 98 7.53 -7.42 7.25
C SER A 98 7.99 -8.15 8.52
N ARG A 99 7.06 -8.74 9.25
CA ARG A 99 7.36 -9.51 10.45
C ARG A 99 8.19 -10.75 10.12
N ASP A 100 7.82 -11.47 9.08
CA ASP A 100 8.54 -12.68 8.65
C ASP A 100 9.97 -12.37 8.22
N LEU A 101 10.20 -11.17 7.67
CA LEU A 101 11.53 -10.73 7.22
C LEU A 101 12.31 -9.99 8.30
N GLY A 102 11.80 -9.92 9.53
CA GLY A 102 12.52 -9.34 10.66
C GLY A 102 12.61 -7.82 10.64
N VAL A 103 11.67 -7.15 10.02
CA VAL A 103 11.63 -5.69 9.95
C VAL A 103 11.38 -5.09 11.32
N THR A 104 12.11 -4.02 11.66
CA THR A 104 11.95 -3.29 12.91
C THR A 104 10.81 -2.28 12.84
N TYR A 105 10.84 -1.42 11.82
CA TYR A 105 9.83 -0.37 11.63
C TYR A 105 9.23 -0.45 10.24
N ILE A 106 7.94 -0.12 10.14
CA ILE A 106 7.27 0.07 8.87
C ILE A 106 6.85 1.53 8.77
N PHE A 107 7.25 2.20 7.71
CA PHE A 107 6.94 3.61 7.44
C PHE A 107 5.99 3.74 6.25
N LEU A 108 5.22 4.82 6.24
CA LEU A 108 4.44 5.21 5.07
C LEU A 108 4.18 6.72 5.10
N GLU A 109 3.92 7.28 3.92
CA GLU A 109 3.46 8.66 3.76
C GLU A 109 2.02 8.63 3.25
N VAL A 110 1.17 9.47 3.82
CA VAL A 110 -0.24 9.55 3.42
C VAL A 110 -0.68 11.01 3.45
N ARG A 111 -1.59 11.37 2.54
CA ARG A 111 -2.17 12.71 2.51
C ARG A 111 -2.92 12.98 3.82
N SER A 112 -2.72 14.17 4.36
CA SER A 112 -3.36 14.56 5.63
C SER A 112 -4.89 14.61 5.54
N ASP A 113 -5.43 14.75 4.33
CA ASP A 113 -6.87 14.79 4.10
C ASP A 113 -7.51 13.42 3.84
N ASN A 114 -6.69 12.36 3.80
CA ASN A 114 -7.20 10.99 3.59
C ASN A 114 -7.58 10.36 4.94
N THR A 115 -8.72 10.79 5.47
CA THR A 115 -9.15 10.38 6.82
C THR A 115 -9.44 8.89 6.94
N SER A 116 -9.97 8.26 5.90
CA SER A 116 -10.25 6.83 5.92
C SER A 116 -8.96 5.99 5.96
N ALA A 117 -7.95 6.40 5.21
CA ALA A 117 -6.64 5.73 5.25
C ALA A 117 -5.97 5.93 6.61
N LEU A 118 -5.97 7.14 7.15
CA LEU A 118 -5.40 7.43 8.46
C LEU A 118 -6.05 6.57 9.55
N SER A 119 -7.37 6.42 9.52
CA SER A 119 -8.10 5.58 10.45
C SER A 119 -7.69 4.11 10.34
N MET A 120 -7.58 3.60 9.12
CA MET A 120 -7.15 2.23 8.87
C MET A 120 -5.74 1.98 9.42
N TYR A 121 -4.79 2.85 9.07
CA TYR A 121 -3.42 2.69 9.53
C TYR A 121 -3.31 2.78 11.04
N SER A 122 -4.05 3.70 11.67
CA SER A 122 -4.09 3.83 13.12
C SER A 122 -4.56 2.52 13.77
N SER A 123 -5.57 1.86 13.18
CA SER A 123 -6.08 0.58 13.69
C SER A 123 -5.05 -0.55 13.60
N PHE A 124 -4.03 -0.41 12.74
CA PHE A 124 -2.91 -1.36 12.61
C PHE A 124 -1.70 -0.96 13.48
N GLY A 125 -1.83 0.05 14.33
CA GLY A 125 -0.76 0.45 15.24
C GLY A 125 0.22 1.46 14.66
N PHE A 126 -0.07 2.04 13.50
CA PHE A 126 0.72 3.14 12.94
C PHE A 126 0.45 4.42 13.72
N VAL A 127 1.51 5.16 14.02
CA VAL A 127 1.43 6.45 14.72
C VAL A 127 2.10 7.53 13.89
N GLU A 128 1.59 8.75 13.97
CA GLU A 128 2.19 9.88 13.30
C GLU A 128 3.51 10.26 13.97
N ILE A 129 4.57 10.36 13.17
CA ILE A 129 5.89 10.77 13.65
C ILE A 129 6.37 12.10 13.07
N SER A 130 5.81 12.53 11.94
CA SER A 130 6.22 13.76 11.27
C SER A 130 5.16 14.21 10.29
N LYS A 131 5.27 15.48 9.86
CA LYS A 131 4.47 16.05 8.77
C LYS A 131 5.39 16.79 7.81
N ARG A 132 5.05 16.74 6.52
CA ARG A 132 5.71 17.54 5.48
C ARG A 132 4.69 18.51 4.93
N ALA A 133 4.85 19.80 5.25
CA ALA A 133 3.92 20.83 4.81
C ALA A 133 3.99 20.99 3.30
N LYS A 134 2.83 21.12 2.66
CA LYS A 134 2.69 21.37 1.21
C LYS A 134 3.48 20.40 0.35
N TYR A 135 3.50 19.13 0.75
CA TYR A 135 4.30 18.10 0.11
C TYR A 135 3.74 17.72 -1.27
N TYR A 136 2.42 17.61 -1.39
CA TYR A 136 1.77 17.21 -2.65
C TYR A 136 1.56 18.42 -3.56
N PRO A 137 1.45 18.20 -4.89
CA PRO A 137 1.34 19.30 -5.86
C PRO A 137 0.17 20.26 -5.61
N ASP A 138 -0.91 19.78 -4.99
CA ASP A 138 -2.09 20.62 -4.67
C ASP A 138 -1.95 21.38 -3.35
N GLY A 139 -0.80 21.31 -2.69
CA GLY A 139 -0.53 22.01 -1.44
C GLY A 139 -0.95 21.23 -0.19
N THR A 140 -1.46 20.03 -0.32
CA THR A 140 -1.83 19.18 0.83
C THR A 140 -0.58 18.68 1.54
N ASP A 141 -0.63 18.62 2.87
CA ASP A 141 0.46 18.10 3.69
C ASP A 141 0.52 16.58 3.58
N ALA A 142 1.73 16.03 3.75
CA ALA A 142 1.93 14.59 3.96
C ALA A 142 2.10 14.33 5.46
N VAL A 143 1.51 13.23 5.90
CA VAL A 143 1.69 12.70 7.25
C VAL A 143 2.58 11.47 7.15
N ILE A 144 3.64 11.41 7.95
CA ILE A 144 4.53 10.25 8.00
C ILE A 144 4.12 9.41 9.21
N LEU A 145 3.77 8.16 8.93
CA LEU A 145 3.35 7.20 9.94
C LEU A 145 4.39 6.11 10.11
N ARG A 146 4.48 5.56 11.31
CA ARG A 146 5.39 4.47 11.63
C ARG A 146 4.70 3.44 12.50
N ARG A 147 4.91 2.17 12.19
CA ARG A 147 4.55 1.04 13.05
C ARG A 147 5.82 0.43 13.61
N ASP A 148 5.85 0.20 14.92
CA ASP A 148 6.99 -0.44 15.62
C ASP A 148 6.68 -1.92 15.80
N ASP A 149 7.37 -2.77 15.05
CA ASP A 149 7.17 -4.23 15.09
C ASP A 149 7.98 -4.92 16.18
N ARG A 150 8.89 -4.21 16.85
CA ARG A 150 9.67 -4.80 17.94
C ARG A 150 8.78 -5.22 19.11
N GLU A 151 7.68 -4.51 19.33
CA GLU A 151 6.76 -4.74 20.45
C GLU A 151 5.70 -5.79 20.16
N SER A 152 5.62 -6.29 18.94
CA SER A 152 4.64 -7.32 18.56
C SER A 152 5.12 -8.73 18.86
N SER A 153 6.31 -8.89 19.41
CA SER A 153 6.81 -10.19 19.88
C SER A 153 6.13 -10.57 21.19
N PRO A 154 5.66 -11.82 21.31
CA PRO A 154 5.10 -12.30 22.57
C PRO A 154 6.13 -12.34 23.68
#